data_40825c8927b576e89735c6c1f6fcfd88
#
_entry.id   40825c8927b576e89735c6c1f6fcfd88
#
_cell.length_a   1.000
_cell.length_b   1.000
_cell.length_c   1.000
_cell.angle_alpha   90.00
_cell.angle_beta   90.00
_cell.angle_gamma   90.00
#
_symmetry.space_group_name_H-M   'P 1'
#
loop_
_entity.id
_entity.type
_entity.pdbx_description
1 polymer ?
#
loop_
_entity_poly.entity_id
_entity_poly.type
_entity_poly.pdbx_seq_one_letter_code
_entity_poly.pdbx_strand_id
1 'polypeptide(L)'
;WAALSTIETTGQFGGVCEVSIYIAENYRNNGVGSTLLKNLIELAEKLNIWTLEANIFPENTASIKLHKKFGFRIVGTREKVSIMKRGVYKGKWRDVTLMERRSSVAGI
;
A
#
# COMPACT_ATOMS: atom_id res chain seq x y z
N TRP A 1 2.92 8.61 -9.11
CA TRP A 1 1.53 8.83 -8.70
C TRP A 1 1.18 7.99 -7.47
N ALA A 2 0.10 8.37 -6.83
CA ALA A 2 -0.41 7.65 -5.70
C ALA A 2 -1.94 7.68 -5.73
N ALA A 3 -2.55 6.62 -5.21
CA ALA A 3 -4.01 6.49 -5.19
C ALA A 3 -4.50 5.74 -3.96
N LEU A 4 -5.72 6.06 -3.55
CA LEU A 4 -6.49 5.28 -2.58
C LEU A 4 -7.59 4.54 -3.34
N SER A 5 -7.78 3.28 -3.03
CA SER A 5 -8.84 2.45 -3.62
C SER A 5 -9.64 1.79 -2.51
N THR A 6 -10.98 1.85 -2.61
CA THR A 6 -11.83 1.15 -1.65
C THR A 6 -11.70 -0.36 -1.84
N ILE A 7 -11.54 -1.07 -0.71
CA ILE A 7 -11.52 -2.53 -0.70
C ILE A 7 -12.94 -3.04 -0.48
N GLU A 8 -13.64 -2.38 0.43
CA GLU A 8 -15.01 -2.72 0.79
C GLU A 8 -15.82 -1.44 0.95
N THR A 9 -16.98 -1.36 0.33
CA THR A 9 -17.81 -0.16 0.33
C THR A 9 -19.03 -0.26 1.22
N THR A 10 -19.27 -1.41 1.81
CA THR A 10 -20.47 -1.63 2.64
C THR A 10 -20.12 -1.85 4.11
N GLY A 11 -20.90 -1.19 4.97
CA GLY A 11 -20.96 -1.49 6.40
C GLY A 11 -19.62 -1.49 7.12
N GLN A 12 -19.27 -2.66 7.61
CA GLN A 12 -18.18 -2.85 8.57
C GLN A 12 -16.80 -2.44 8.06
N PHE A 13 -16.59 -2.50 6.75
CA PHE A 13 -15.27 -2.27 6.15
C PHE A 13 -15.20 -0.97 5.35
N GLY A 14 -16.17 -0.08 5.51
CA GLY A 14 -16.21 1.18 4.76
C GLY A 14 -15.04 2.12 5.00
N GLY A 15 -14.29 1.90 6.10
CA GLY A 15 -13.10 2.68 6.42
C GLY A 15 -11.78 2.01 6.04
N VAL A 16 -11.81 0.96 5.21
CA VAL A 16 -10.61 0.24 4.78
C VAL A 16 -10.32 0.54 3.31
N CYS A 17 -9.12 1.02 3.02
CA CYS A 17 -8.69 1.33 1.65
C CYS A 17 -7.32 0.74 1.36
N GLU A 18 -7.07 0.46 0.08
CA GLU A 18 -5.74 0.11 -0.40
C GLU A 18 -5.02 1.36 -0.87
N VAL A 19 -3.74 1.48 -0.51
CA VAL A 19 -2.86 2.49 -1.08
C VAL A 19 -2.06 1.87 -2.22
N SER A 20 -1.89 2.64 -3.29
CA SER A 20 -1.05 2.28 -4.42
C SER A 20 -0.13 3.44 -4.73
N ILE A 21 1.18 3.19 -4.77
CA ILE A 21 2.18 4.22 -5.05
C ILE A 21 3.09 3.72 -6.15
N TYR A 22 3.23 4.54 -7.19
CA TYR A 22 4.20 4.33 -8.24
C TYR A 22 5.11 5.55 -8.34
N ILE A 23 6.42 5.31 -8.38
CA ILE A 23 7.42 6.35 -8.53
C ILE A 23 8.31 5.97 -9.71
N ALA A 24 8.41 6.88 -10.69
CA ALA A 24 9.29 6.67 -11.83
C ALA A 24 10.74 6.49 -11.35
N GLU A 25 11.49 5.65 -12.03
CA GLU A 25 12.83 5.23 -11.61
C GLU A 25 13.76 6.41 -11.33
N ASN A 26 13.72 7.44 -12.18
CA ASN A 26 14.55 8.62 -12.03
C ASN A 26 14.17 9.54 -10.86
N TYR A 27 13.04 9.28 -10.21
CA TYR A 27 12.63 10.02 -9.01
C TYR A 27 12.77 9.21 -7.72
N ARG A 28 13.27 7.99 -7.80
CA ARG A 28 13.50 7.18 -6.61
C ARG A 28 14.59 7.80 -5.74
N ASN A 29 14.43 7.66 -4.43
CA ASN A 29 15.36 8.18 -3.42
C ASN A 29 15.37 9.71 -3.29
N ASN A 30 14.42 10.41 -3.89
CA ASN A 30 14.31 11.87 -3.80
C ASN A 30 13.20 12.32 -2.81
N GLY A 31 12.73 11.42 -1.97
CA GLY A 31 11.69 11.74 -0.99
C GLY A 31 10.28 11.81 -1.57
N VAL A 32 10.11 11.53 -2.85
CA VAL A 32 8.79 11.59 -3.52
C VAL A 32 7.83 10.57 -2.91
N GLY A 33 8.31 9.34 -2.68
CA GLY A 33 7.49 8.30 -2.06
C GLY A 33 7.02 8.67 -0.67
N SER A 34 7.91 9.23 0.14
CA SER A 34 7.56 9.69 1.50
C SER A 34 6.50 10.78 1.46
N THR A 35 6.64 11.75 0.56
CA THR A 35 5.67 12.84 0.41
C THR A 35 4.31 12.32 -0.04
N LEU A 36 4.28 11.44 -1.03
CA LEU A 36 3.04 10.86 -1.53
C LEU A 36 2.33 10.03 -0.46
N LEU A 37 3.06 9.17 0.24
CA LEU A 37 2.47 8.32 1.26
C LEU A 37 1.96 9.13 2.44
N LYS A 38 2.72 10.13 2.88
CA LYS A 38 2.28 11.05 3.94
C LYS A 38 0.97 11.74 3.56
N ASN A 39 0.89 12.24 2.33
CA ASN A 39 -0.30 12.94 1.85
C ASN A 39 -1.51 12.00 1.76
N LEU A 40 -1.31 10.76 1.33
CA LEU A 40 -2.38 9.77 1.30
C LEU A 40 -2.89 9.43 2.70
N ILE A 41 -2.00 9.30 3.66
CA ILE A 41 -2.38 9.02 5.05
C ILE A 41 -3.20 10.18 5.62
N GLU A 42 -2.77 11.42 5.40
CA GLU A 42 -3.49 12.60 5.86
C GLU A 42 -4.88 12.69 5.22
N LEU A 43 -4.97 12.45 3.92
CA LEU A 43 -6.24 12.43 3.21
C LEU A 43 -7.16 11.34 3.75
N ALA A 44 -6.63 10.14 3.96
CA ALA A 44 -7.41 9.03 4.49
C ALA A 44 -7.99 9.35 5.86
N GLU A 45 -7.20 9.95 6.73
CA GLU A 45 -7.65 10.34 8.07
C GLU A 45 -8.73 11.41 8.01
N LYS A 46 -8.62 12.37 7.11
CA LYS A 46 -9.67 13.38 6.87
C LYS A 46 -10.98 12.76 6.39
N LEU A 47 -10.90 11.68 5.63
CA LEU A 47 -12.07 10.95 5.13
C LEU A 47 -12.58 9.90 6.11
N ASN A 48 -12.04 9.86 7.32
CA ASN A 48 -12.34 8.87 8.35
C ASN A 48 -12.10 7.43 7.89
N ILE A 49 -11.05 7.22 7.12
CA ILE A 49 -10.56 5.92 6.72
C ILE A 49 -9.58 5.46 7.79
N TRP A 50 -9.90 4.37 8.48
CA TRP A 50 -9.13 3.96 9.67
C TRP A 50 -8.07 2.93 9.39
N THR A 51 -8.15 2.20 8.27
CA THR A 51 -7.15 1.19 7.91
C THR A 51 -6.73 1.34 6.46
N LEU A 52 -5.42 1.33 6.25
CA LEU A 52 -4.83 1.31 4.92
C LEU A 52 -4.09 0.00 4.73
N GLU A 53 -4.30 -0.63 3.57
CA GLU A 53 -3.58 -1.83 3.16
C GLU A 53 -2.65 -1.50 2.00
N ALA A 54 -1.51 -2.18 1.95
CA ALA A 54 -0.59 -2.09 0.83
C ALA A 54 -0.18 -3.50 0.42
N ASN A 55 -0.24 -3.77 -0.87
CA ASN A 55 0.20 -5.04 -1.46
C ASN A 55 1.50 -4.79 -2.21
N ILE A 56 2.57 -5.40 -1.75
CA ILE A 56 3.93 -5.10 -2.21
C ILE A 56 4.62 -6.41 -2.53
N PHE A 57 5.30 -6.46 -3.67
CA PHE A 57 6.11 -7.64 -3.98
C PHE A 57 7.24 -7.77 -2.94
N PRO A 58 7.50 -8.99 -2.42
CA PRO A 58 8.48 -9.18 -1.33
C PRO A 58 9.88 -8.66 -1.68
N GLU A 59 10.28 -8.69 -2.95
CA GLU A 59 11.58 -8.21 -3.40
C GLU A 59 11.70 -6.69 -3.37
N ASN A 60 10.58 -5.98 -3.31
CA ASN A 60 10.57 -4.52 -3.28
C ASN A 60 10.85 -4.02 -1.86
N THR A 61 12.08 -4.23 -1.41
CA THR A 61 12.48 -3.90 -0.04
C THR A 61 12.42 -2.41 0.24
N ALA A 62 12.66 -1.58 -0.77
CA ALA A 62 12.58 -0.12 -0.61
C ALA A 62 11.15 0.32 -0.28
N SER A 63 10.16 -0.23 -0.97
CA SER A 63 8.75 0.08 -0.69
C SER A 63 8.32 -0.43 0.68
N ILE A 64 8.74 -1.64 1.06
CA ILE A 64 8.45 -2.19 2.38
C ILE A 64 9.02 -1.30 3.49
N LYS A 65 10.26 -0.86 3.34
CA LYS A 65 10.89 0.06 4.31
C LYS A 65 10.15 1.39 4.39
N LEU A 66 9.74 1.93 3.24
CA LEU A 66 8.99 3.17 3.19
C LEU A 66 7.68 3.06 3.97
N HIS A 67 6.92 1.99 3.73
CA HIS A 67 5.65 1.78 4.43
C HIS A 67 5.85 1.57 5.93
N LYS A 68 6.89 0.82 6.33
CA LYS A 68 7.23 0.66 7.75
C LYS A 68 7.52 2.00 8.43
N LYS A 69 8.22 2.89 7.75
CA LYS A 69 8.53 4.23 8.25
C LYS A 69 7.28 5.01 8.63
N PHE A 70 6.18 4.79 7.92
CA PHE A 70 4.91 5.46 8.15
C PHE A 70 3.91 4.65 8.99
N GLY A 71 4.38 3.62 9.67
CA GLY A 71 3.57 2.90 10.63
C GLY A 71 2.83 1.69 10.09
N PHE A 72 3.12 1.28 8.85
CA PHE A 72 2.61 0.01 8.32
C PHE A 72 3.36 -1.16 8.96
N ARG A 73 2.63 -2.23 9.23
CA ARG A 73 3.21 -3.49 9.70
C ARG A 73 3.02 -4.58 8.65
N ILE A 74 3.89 -5.55 8.64
CA ILE A 74 3.72 -6.72 7.78
C ILE A 74 2.65 -7.63 8.42
N VAL A 75 1.57 -7.89 7.69
CA VAL A 75 0.55 -8.84 8.08
C VAL A 75 0.97 -10.24 7.72
N GLY A 76 1.51 -10.41 6.52
CA GLY A 76 1.99 -11.70 6.04
C GLY A 76 2.33 -11.64 4.55
N THR A 77 2.82 -12.75 4.02
CA THR A 77 3.08 -12.90 2.60
C THR A 77 2.12 -13.94 2.04
N ARG A 78 1.39 -13.52 1.02
CA ARG A 78 0.43 -14.38 0.33
C ARG A 78 1.15 -15.05 -0.83
N GLU A 79 1.13 -16.36 -0.85
CA GLU A 79 1.84 -17.12 -1.86
C GLU A 79 1.03 -17.25 -3.13
N LYS A 80 1.68 -17.02 -4.27
CA LYS A 80 1.15 -17.27 -5.61
C LYS A 80 -0.24 -16.70 -5.83
N VAL A 81 -0.44 -15.45 -5.41
CA VAL A 81 -1.75 -14.80 -5.53
C VAL A 81 -1.91 -13.96 -6.77
N SER A 82 -0.81 -13.66 -7.46
CA SER A 82 -0.84 -12.81 -8.63
C SER A 82 -0.09 -13.47 -9.79
N ILE A 83 -0.72 -13.49 -10.95
CA ILE A 83 -0.03 -13.93 -12.17
C ILE A 83 0.26 -12.70 -13.01
N MET A 84 1.50 -12.57 -13.44
CA MET A 84 1.93 -11.40 -14.21
C MET A 84 1.49 -11.54 -15.66
N LYS A 85 0.84 -10.50 -16.17
CA LYS A 85 0.35 -10.46 -17.54
C LYS A 85 1.34 -9.79 -18.50
N ARG A 86 2.30 -9.05 -17.96
CA ARG A 86 3.28 -8.26 -18.73
C ARG A 86 4.65 -8.30 -18.06
N GLY A 87 5.67 -7.89 -18.80
CA GLY A 87 7.02 -7.72 -18.29
C GLY A 87 7.80 -9.02 -18.23
N VAL A 88 8.95 -8.95 -17.56
CA VAL A 88 9.89 -10.07 -17.45
C VAL A 88 9.32 -11.27 -16.70
N TYR A 89 8.32 -11.05 -15.86
CA TYR A 89 7.66 -12.09 -15.07
C TYR A 89 6.36 -12.59 -15.72
N LYS A 90 6.11 -12.25 -16.99
CA LYS A 90 4.89 -12.65 -17.68
C LYS A 90 4.67 -14.17 -17.58
N GLY A 91 3.47 -14.56 -17.19
CA GLY A 91 3.09 -15.96 -17.02
C GLY A 91 3.58 -16.60 -15.72
N LYS A 92 4.26 -15.86 -14.88
CA LYS A 92 4.77 -16.36 -13.60
C LYS A 92 3.89 -15.94 -12.45
N TRP A 93 3.68 -16.85 -11.52
CA TRP A 93 2.99 -16.54 -10.27
C TRP A 93 3.91 -15.78 -9.34
N ARG A 94 3.34 -14.81 -8.61
CA ARG A 94 4.09 -13.96 -7.69
C ARG A 94 3.46 -13.99 -6.31
N ASP A 95 4.32 -13.96 -5.32
CA ASP A 95 3.92 -13.73 -3.94
C ASP A 95 3.68 -12.23 -3.72
N VAL A 96 2.83 -11.92 -2.75
CA VAL A 96 2.54 -10.53 -2.38
C VAL A 96 2.59 -10.40 -0.88
N THR A 97 3.37 -9.44 -0.40
CA THR A 97 3.41 -9.07 1.01
C THR A 97 2.30 -8.08 1.30
N LEU A 98 1.43 -8.43 2.24
CA LEU A 98 0.37 -7.54 2.71
C LEU A 98 0.87 -6.76 3.91
N MET A 99 0.77 -5.43 3.83
CA MET A 99 1.06 -4.53 4.93
C MET A 99 -0.19 -3.76 5.32
N GLU A 100 -0.25 -3.34 6.57
CA GLU A 100 -1.43 -2.66 7.10
C GLU A 100 -1.02 -1.55 8.05
N ARG A 101 -1.70 -0.41 7.94
CA ARG A 101 -1.59 0.69 8.90
C ARG A 101 -2.96 1.00 9.49
N ARG A 102 -3.06 0.94 10.81
CA ARG A 102 -4.28 1.36 11.52
C ARG A 102 -4.09 2.77 12.05
N SER A 103 -4.98 3.67 11.68
CA SER A 103 -4.94 5.05 12.19
C SER A 103 -5.22 5.10 13.68
N SER A 104 -4.55 6.02 14.38
CA SER A 104 -4.83 6.30 15.80
C SER A 104 -5.81 7.46 15.99
N VAL A 105 -6.18 8.14 14.90
CA VAL A 105 -7.05 9.33 14.97
C VAL A 105 -8.36 9.16 14.21
N ALA A 106 -8.44 8.27 13.25
CA ALA A 106 -9.66 7.96 12.50
C ALA A 106 -10.26 6.64 12.97
N GLY A 107 -11.57 6.52 12.94
CA GLY A 107 -12.27 5.29 13.30
C GLY A 107 -12.17 4.92 14.79
N ILE A 108 -12.09 5.92 15.65
CA ILE A 108 -12.01 5.71 17.10
C ILE A 108 -13.34 5.96 17.80
#